data_a5f5b3b74c9b2028a4dcdd700aece1f1
#
_entry.id   a5f5b3b74c9b2028a4dcdd700aece1f1
#
_cell.length_a   1.000
_cell.length_b   1.000
_cell.length_c   1.000
_cell.angle_alpha   90.00
_cell.angle_beta   90.00
_cell.angle_gamma   90.00
#
_symmetry.space_group_name_H-M   'P 1'
#
loop_
_entity.id
_entity.type
_entity.pdbx_description
1 polymer ?
#
loop_
_entity_poly.entity_id
_entity_poly.type
_entity_poly.pdbx_seq_one_letter_code
_entity_poly.pdbx_strand_id
1 'polypeptide(L)'
;EFGGKNYIIDTGLTGKAAENARRMQLPTDELDAVVLTHNHAAHVGGIDSFMRLSPDAEIYLRAGAQTERFRKTGFFKEPVGAGKAFFKKYADDLILFNRFSEVAEGFYLASCETFDEKDLNPDRSYFALDGKKQLPYDCSDECFAVLFPKKRKADGLVIIGGCFHCGVQNML
;
A
#
# COMPACT_ATOMS: atom_id res chain seq x y z
N GLU A 1 3.60 -5.64 -15.36
CA GLU A 1 2.47 -5.63 -16.31
C GLU A 1 1.52 -6.80 -16.00
N PHE A 2 0.21 -6.54 -16.06
CA PHE A 2 -0.81 -7.57 -15.90
C PHE A 2 -2.04 -7.21 -16.75
N GLY A 3 -2.54 -8.15 -17.54
CA GLY A 3 -3.70 -7.92 -18.41
C GLY A 3 -3.50 -6.84 -19.48
N GLY A 4 -2.27 -6.56 -19.88
CA GLY A 4 -1.93 -5.51 -20.86
C GLY A 4 -1.88 -4.10 -20.24
N LYS A 5 -1.89 -3.99 -18.92
CA LYS A 5 -1.82 -2.76 -18.15
C LYS A 5 -0.59 -2.73 -17.25
N ASN A 6 -0.11 -1.52 -16.93
CA ASN A 6 1.09 -1.30 -16.13
C ASN A 6 0.74 -0.84 -14.72
N TYR A 7 1.28 -1.52 -13.73
CA TYR A 7 1.04 -1.25 -12.31
C TYR A 7 2.34 -1.12 -11.54
N ILE A 8 2.35 -0.23 -10.57
CA ILE A 8 3.37 -0.17 -9.52
C ILE A 8 2.73 -0.58 -8.19
N ILE A 9 3.40 -1.45 -7.45
CA ILE A 9 3.04 -1.79 -6.07
C ILE A 9 4.11 -1.20 -5.16
N ASP A 10 3.69 -0.25 -4.34
CA ASP A 10 4.53 0.62 -3.51
C ASP A 10 5.52 1.51 -4.29
N THR A 11 5.87 2.63 -3.71
CA THR A 11 6.65 3.68 -4.40
C THR A 11 8.02 3.95 -3.76
N GLY A 12 8.33 3.21 -2.68
CA GLY A 12 9.56 3.44 -1.93
C GLY A 12 9.51 4.71 -1.06
N LEU A 13 10.61 4.97 -0.35
CA LEU A 13 10.74 6.11 0.56
C LEU A 13 10.86 7.46 -0.17
N THR A 14 11.43 7.44 -1.37
CA THR A 14 11.76 8.65 -2.14
C THR A 14 11.60 8.40 -3.64
N GLY A 15 11.81 9.43 -4.46
CA GLY A 15 11.80 9.30 -5.93
C GLY A 15 12.85 8.35 -6.54
N LYS A 16 13.72 7.74 -5.72
CA LYS A 16 14.73 6.77 -6.20
C LYS A 16 14.12 5.53 -6.85
N ALA A 17 12.95 5.09 -6.38
CA ALA A 17 12.27 3.95 -7.00
C ALA A 17 11.87 4.26 -8.47
N ALA A 18 11.31 5.44 -8.72
CA ALA A 18 10.95 5.88 -10.07
C ALA A 18 12.20 6.08 -10.95
N GLU A 19 13.28 6.66 -10.40
CA GLU A 19 14.57 6.79 -11.10
C GLU A 19 15.12 5.43 -11.50
N ASN A 20 15.14 4.46 -10.60
CA ASN A 20 15.62 3.11 -10.86
C ASN A 20 14.75 2.40 -11.91
N ALA A 21 13.43 2.50 -11.81
CA ALA A 21 12.51 1.92 -12.77
C ALA A 21 12.76 2.46 -14.19
N ARG A 22 12.99 3.78 -14.34
CA ARG A 22 13.37 4.39 -15.63
C ARG A 22 14.72 3.89 -16.15
N ARG A 23 15.74 3.75 -15.28
CA ARG A 23 17.04 3.18 -15.65
C ARG A 23 16.91 1.73 -16.12
N MET A 24 15.95 0.98 -15.58
CA MET A 24 15.62 -0.38 -16.00
C MET A 24 14.73 -0.41 -17.24
N GLN A 25 14.38 0.74 -17.81
CA GLN A 25 13.50 0.89 -18.97
C GLN A 25 12.09 0.29 -18.75
N LEU A 26 11.59 0.36 -17.51
CA LEU A 26 10.22 -0.03 -17.21
C LEU A 26 9.24 1.10 -17.63
N PRO A 27 8.02 0.78 -18.06
CA PRO A 27 7.03 1.75 -18.56
C PRO A 27 6.42 2.57 -17.42
N THR A 28 7.20 3.48 -16.84
CA THR A 28 6.82 4.32 -15.70
C THR A 28 6.05 5.58 -16.06
N ASP A 29 5.93 5.87 -17.34
CA ASP A 29 5.17 6.97 -17.94
C ASP A 29 3.84 6.52 -18.55
N GLU A 30 3.53 5.25 -18.44
CA GLU A 30 2.31 4.60 -18.91
C GLU A 30 1.66 3.74 -17.80
N LEU A 31 1.68 4.22 -16.54
CA LEU A 31 1.03 3.51 -15.45
C LEU A 31 -0.47 3.69 -15.48
N ASP A 32 -1.20 2.59 -15.38
CA ASP A 32 -2.65 2.59 -15.19
C ASP A 32 -3.00 2.82 -13.72
N ALA A 33 -2.21 2.24 -12.80
CA ALA A 33 -2.42 2.47 -11.38
C ALA A 33 -1.15 2.29 -10.52
N VAL A 34 -1.17 2.97 -9.39
CA VAL A 34 -0.25 2.81 -8.26
C VAL A 34 -1.02 2.18 -7.11
N VAL A 35 -0.59 1.01 -6.65
CA VAL A 35 -1.14 0.35 -5.48
C VAL A 35 -0.23 0.61 -4.29
N LEU A 36 -0.78 1.14 -3.20
CA LEU A 36 -0.06 1.34 -1.95
C LEU A 36 -0.51 0.27 -0.96
N THR A 37 0.41 -0.61 -0.56
CA THR A 37 0.07 -1.74 0.33
C THR A 37 -0.31 -1.30 1.73
N HIS A 38 0.26 -0.20 2.21
CA HIS A 38 -0.08 0.45 3.48
C HIS A 38 0.56 1.84 3.59
N ASN A 39 0.13 2.61 4.59
CA ASN A 39 0.55 4.01 4.74
C ASN A 39 1.82 4.16 5.62
N HIS A 40 2.92 3.52 5.25
CA HIS A 40 4.23 3.83 5.83
C HIS A 40 5.14 4.53 4.80
N ALA A 41 5.99 5.44 5.29
CA ALA A 41 6.82 6.30 4.43
C ALA A 41 7.67 5.52 3.41
N ALA A 42 8.16 4.33 3.77
CA ALA A 42 8.93 3.47 2.88
C ALA A 42 8.12 2.94 1.68
N HIS A 43 6.80 3.04 1.71
CA HIS A 43 5.87 2.55 0.67
C HIS A 43 5.20 3.69 -0.09
N VAL A 44 4.91 4.81 0.58
CA VAL A 44 4.18 5.95 -0.03
C VAL A 44 5.08 7.13 -0.40
N GLY A 45 6.30 7.21 0.12
CA GLY A 45 7.14 8.41 0.05
C GLY A 45 7.59 8.80 -1.36
N GLY A 46 7.65 7.86 -2.30
CA GLY A 46 8.05 8.09 -3.68
C GLY A 46 6.91 8.45 -4.64
N ILE A 47 5.65 8.48 -4.17
CA ILE A 47 4.45 8.61 -4.99
C ILE A 47 4.49 9.82 -5.94
N ASP A 48 4.94 10.98 -5.46
CA ASP A 48 5.03 12.20 -6.27
C ASP A 48 5.87 12.03 -7.54
N SER A 49 6.83 11.14 -7.50
CA SER A 49 7.71 10.89 -8.66
C SER A 49 7.03 10.03 -9.71
N PHE A 50 6.21 9.08 -9.31
CA PHE A 50 5.41 8.26 -10.22
C PHE A 50 4.24 9.05 -10.79
N MET A 51 3.52 9.81 -9.97
CA MET A 51 2.40 10.64 -10.43
C MET A 51 2.82 11.79 -11.36
N ARG A 52 4.08 12.25 -11.29
CA ARG A 52 4.61 13.17 -12.30
C ARG A 52 4.89 12.51 -13.64
N LEU A 53 5.16 11.21 -13.66
CA LEU A 53 5.42 10.44 -14.89
C LEU A 53 4.12 9.95 -15.52
N SER A 54 3.17 9.55 -14.69
CA SER A 54 1.85 9.07 -15.10
C SER A 54 0.76 9.81 -14.31
N PRO A 55 0.43 11.05 -14.69
CA PRO A 55 -0.48 11.90 -13.91
C PRO A 55 -1.93 11.40 -13.88
N ASP A 56 -2.32 10.57 -14.82
CA ASP A 56 -3.67 10.00 -14.93
C ASP A 56 -3.80 8.62 -14.23
N ALA A 57 -2.72 8.14 -13.58
CA ALA A 57 -2.75 6.86 -12.90
C ALA A 57 -3.64 6.91 -11.64
N GLU A 58 -4.49 5.90 -11.46
CA GLU A 58 -5.28 5.73 -10.25
C GLU A 58 -4.40 5.32 -9.06
N ILE A 59 -4.73 5.77 -7.85
CA ILE A 59 -4.02 5.40 -6.62
C ILE A 59 -4.93 4.55 -5.75
N TYR A 60 -4.65 3.27 -5.64
CA TYR A 60 -5.39 2.36 -4.77
C TYR A 60 -4.77 2.31 -3.37
N LEU A 61 -5.58 2.52 -2.35
CA LEU A 61 -5.18 2.49 -0.95
C LEU A 61 -6.34 2.06 -0.06
N ARG A 62 -6.06 1.29 0.98
CA ARG A 62 -7.10 0.92 1.93
C ARG A 62 -7.56 2.14 2.74
N ALA A 63 -8.86 2.30 2.96
CA ALA A 63 -9.46 3.47 3.62
C ALA A 63 -8.91 3.72 5.03
N GLY A 64 -8.55 2.66 5.77
CA GLY A 64 -7.89 2.76 7.07
C GLY A 64 -6.57 3.53 7.07
N ALA A 65 -5.93 3.72 5.91
CA ALA A 65 -4.71 4.51 5.74
C ALA A 65 -4.90 6.01 6.01
N GLN A 66 -6.14 6.52 6.01
CA GLN A 66 -6.44 7.91 6.36
C GLN A 66 -6.24 8.20 7.85
N THR A 67 -6.20 7.17 8.70
CA THR A 67 -5.89 7.32 10.11
C THR A 67 -4.41 7.63 10.30
N GLU A 68 -4.09 8.75 10.95
CA GLU A 68 -2.71 9.12 11.24
C GLU A 68 -2.09 8.13 12.22
N ARG A 69 -0.92 7.62 11.86
CA ARG A 69 -0.14 6.67 12.67
C ARG A 69 1.22 7.23 13.01
N PHE A 70 1.74 6.77 14.12
CA PHE A 70 2.98 7.25 14.69
C PHE A 70 3.85 6.09 15.12
N ARG A 71 5.14 6.31 15.10
CA ARG A 71 6.13 5.43 15.72
C ARG A 71 6.68 6.07 16.97
N LYS A 72 6.81 5.30 18.03
CA LYS A 72 7.48 5.73 19.24
C LYS A 72 8.98 5.51 19.12
N THR A 73 9.75 6.61 19.20
CA THR A 73 11.23 6.59 19.20
C THR A 73 11.71 7.26 20.47
N GLY A 74 11.97 6.45 21.51
CA GLY A 74 12.30 6.97 22.84
C GLY A 74 11.13 7.77 23.44
N PHE A 75 11.35 9.06 23.71
CA PHE A 75 10.33 9.98 24.22
C PHE A 75 9.54 10.72 23.13
N PHE A 76 9.93 10.55 21.86
CA PHE A 76 9.30 11.23 20.73
C PHE A 76 8.31 10.32 20.02
N LYS A 77 7.37 10.95 19.32
CA LYS A 77 6.48 10.30 18.37
C LYS A 77 6.73 10.90 16.98
N GLU A 78 6.91 10.05 16.00
CA GLU A 78 7.15 10.44 14.62
C GLU A 78 6.01 9.92 13.75
N PRO A 79 5.43 10.75 12.83
CA PRO A 79 4.47 10.26 11.87
C PRO A 79 5.15 9.25 10.95
N VAL A 80 4.48 8.13 10.64
CA VAL A 80 5.10 7.04 9.89
C VAL A 80 4.69 6.98 8.43
N GLY A 81 3.75 7.78 8.00
CA GLY A 81 3.22 7.73 6.64
C GLY A 81 2.80 9.08 6.09
N ALA A 82 2.05 9.02 5.02
CA ALA A 82 1.43 10.19 4.42
C ALA A 82 0.33 10.75 5.34
N GLY A 83 0.37 12.06 5.56
CA GLY A 83 -0.62 12.77 6.36
C GLY A 83 -1.72 13.41 5.49
N LYS A 84 -2.54 14.26 6.12
CA LYS A 84 -3.70 14.92 5.48
C LYS A 84 -3.39 15.64 4.18
N ALA A 85 -2.19 16.20 4.04
CA ALA A 85 -1.78 16.90 2.83
C ALA A 85 -1.72 15.97 1.60
N PHE A 86 -1.28 14.74 1.77
CA PHE A 86 -1.29 13.71 0.73
C PHE A 86 -2.72 13.40 0.28
N PHE A 87 -3.61 13.10 1.22
CA PHE A 87 -5.01 12.76 0.91
C PHE A 87 -5.75 13.92 0.23
N LYS A 88 -5.42 15.15 0.59
CA LYS A 88 -5.97 16.34 -0.08
C LYS A 88 -5.39 16.53 -1.48
N LYS A 89 -4.09 16.28 -1.66
CA LYS A 89 -3.40 16.47 -2.94
C LYS A 89 -3.90 15.51 -4.02
N TYR A 90 -4.14 14.26 -3.64
CA TYR A 90 -4.54 13.19 -4.55
C TYR A 90 -6.00 12.77 -4.42
N ALA A 91 -6.87 13.67 -3.92
CA ALA A 91 -8.27 13.34 -3.64
C ALA A 91 -9.03 12.79 -4.86
N ASP A 92 -8.73 13.33 -6.04
CA ASP A 92 -9.39 12.95 -7.29
C ASP A 92 -8.83 11.67 -7.91
N ASP A 93 -7.59 11.29 -7.55
CA ASP A 93 -6.88 10.11 -8.08
C ASP A 93 -7.01 8.90 -7.15
N LEU A 94 -7.45 9.11 -5.89
CA LEU A 94 -7.51 8.09 -4.85
C LEU A 94 -8.75 7.22 -4.98
N ILE A 95 -8.53 5.91 -5.12
CA ILE A 95 -9.55 4.87 -4.96
C ILE A 95 -9.37 4.22 -3.60
N LEU A 96 -10.21 4.63 -2.65
CA LEU A 96 -10.22 4.08 -1.30
C LEU A 96 -11.17 2.90 -1.20
N PHE A 97 -10.68 1.78 -0.70
CA PHE A 97 -11.48 0.58 -0.47
C PHE A 97 -11.35 0.07 0.98
N ASN A 98 -12.31 -0.72 1.43
CA ASN A 98 -12.29 -1.27 2.78
C ASN A 98 -11.70 -2.69 2.83
N ARG A 99 -12.37 -3.64 2.18
CA ARG A 99 -12.07 -5.08 2.29
C ARG A 99 -11.44 -5.64 1.05
N PHE A 100 -12.03 -5.30 -0.08
CA PHE A 100 -11.73 -5.90 -1.36
C PHE A 100 -11.96 -4.87 -2.47
N SER A 101 -11.11 -4.88 -3.48
CA SER A 101 -11.27 -4.09 -4.70
C SER A 101 -10.76 -4.88 -5.89
N GLU A 102 -11.49 -4.88 -6.98
CA GLU A 102 -10.98 -5.33 -8.28
C GLU A 102 -10.28 -4.15 -8.97
N VAL A 103 -9.02 -4.32 -9.28
CA VAL A 103 -8.21 -3.32 -10.02
C VAL A 103 -8.32 -3.57 -11.53
N ALA A 104 -8.30 -4.84 -11.91
CA ALA A 104 -8.50 -5.31 -13.28
C ALA A 104 -8.91 -6.78 -13.25
N GLU A 105 -9.40 -7.30 -14.38
CA GLU A 105 -9.81 -8.70 -14.47
C GLU A 105 -8.68 -9.65 -14.06
N GLY A 106 -8.87 -10.34 -12.93
CA GLY A 106 -7.89 -11.26 -12.34
C GLY A 106 -6.83 -10.58 -11.47
N PHE A 107 -6.93 -9.25 -11.24
CA PHE A 107 -6.10 -8.52 -10.30
C PHE A 107 -6.97 -7.89 -9.21
N TYR A 108 -6.79 -8.31 -8.00
CA TYR A 108 -7.57 -7.88 -6.84
C TYR A 108 -6.67 -7.35 -5.73
N LEU A 109 -7.24 -6.47 -4.92
CA LEU A 109 -6.67 -6.06 -3.64
C LEU A 109 -7.54 -6.62 -2.53
N ALA A 110 -6.93 -7.21 -1.54
CA ALA A 110 -7.59 -7.77 -0.38
C ALA A 110 -6.92 -7.28 0.91
N SER A 111 -7.66 -7.31 2.02
CA SER A 111 -7.16 -6.94 3.33
C SER A 111 -7.42 -8.04 4.34
N CYS A 112 -6.61 -8.07 5.40
CA CYS A 112 -6.87 -8.90 6.55
C CYS A 112 -8.02 -8.29 7.37
N GLU A 113 -9.10 -9.04 7.57
CA GLU A 113 -10.29 -8.57 8.31
C GLU A 113 -10.33 -9.11 9.75
N THR A 114 -9.87 -10.34 9.90
CA THR A 114 -9.76 -11.00 11.19
C THR A 114 -8.37 -11.60 11.25
N PHE A 115 -7.70 -11.42 12.37
CA PHE A 115 -6.36 -11.97 12.55
C PHE A 115 -6.19 -12.58 13.94
N ASP A 116 -5.37 -13.61 14.00
CA ASP A 116 -4.90 -14.16 15.25
C ASP A 116 -3.75 -13.30 15.77
N GLU A 117 -3.88 -12.75 16.97
CA GLU A 117 -2.87 -11.87 17.56
C GLU A 117 -1.48 -12.51 17.68
N LYS A 118 -1.42 -13.84 17.79
CA LYS A 118 -0.13 -14.57 17.85
C LYS A 118 0.66 -14.48 16.54
N ASP A 119 -0.03 -14.27 15.41
CA ASP A 119 0.56 -14.20 14.07
C ASP A 119 0.86 -12.76 13.62
N LEU A 120 0.51 -11.77 14.46
CA LEU A 120 0.87 -10.38 14.21
C LEU A 120 2.39 -10.20 14.22
N ASN A 121 2.89 -9.40 13.29
CA ASN A 121 4.28 -8.94 13.36
C ASN A 121 4.43 -7.99 14.57
N PRO A 122 5.28 -8.33 15.55
CA PRO A 122 5.25 -7.73 16.88
C PRO A 122 5.87 -6.34 17.01
N ASP A 123 6.01 -5.54 15.93
CA ASP A 123 6.51 -4.18 16.08
C ASP A 123 5.46 -3.29 16.77
N ARG A 124 5.46 -3.37 18.10
CA ARG A 124 4.59 -2.59 18.99
C ARG A 124 5.00 -1.10 19.09
N SER A 125 5.97 -0.66 18.33
CA SER A 125 6.37 0.75 18.30
C SER A 125 5.36 1.62 17.55
N TYR A 126 4.54 1.03 16.69
CA TYR A 126 3.50 1.73 15.93
C TYR A 126 2.19 1.86 16.72
N PHE A 127 1.54 3.02 16.59
CA PHE A 127 0.26 3.29 17.22
C PHE A 127 -0.53 4.34 16.45
N ALA A 128 -1.85 4.35 16.62
CA ALA A 128 -2.74 5.42 16.20
C ALA A 128 -3.11 6.32 17.39
N LEU A 129 -3.66 7.50 17.11
CA LEU A 129 -4.21 8.40 18.14
C LEU A 129 -5.72 8.52 17.98
N ASP A 130 -6.43 8.32 19.07
CA ASP A 130 -7.83 8.71 19.25
C ASP A 130 -7.87 9.84 20.29
N GLY A 131 -7.91 11.07 19.83
CA GLY A 131 -7.70 12.25 20.67
C GLY A 131 -6.31 12.20 21.32
N LYS A 132 -6.27 12.02 22.66
CA LYS A 132 -5.02 11.88 23.43
C LYS A 132 -4.63 10.42 23.73
N LYS A 133 -5.54 9.47 23.44
CA LYS A 133 -5.34 8.04 23.73
C LYS A 133 -4.53 7.39 22.62
N GLN A 134 -3.51 6.64 23.00
CA GLN A 134 -2.78 5.78 22.08
C GLN A 134 -3.55 4.45 21.92
N LEU A 135 -3.81 4.09 20.68
CA LEU A 135 -4.40 2.81 20.30
C LEU A 135 -3.31 1.94 19.64
N PRO A 136 -3.28 0.64 19.90
CA PRO A 136 -2.38 -0.26 19.19
C PRO A 136 -2.55 -0.14 17.67
N TYR A 137 -1.50 -0.43 16.93
CA TYR A 137 -1.58 -0.56 15.48
C TYR A 137 -2.48 -1.75 15.12
N ASP A 138 -3.50 -1.51 14.34
CA ASP A 138 -4.58 -2.45 14.02
C ASP A 138 -4.49 -3.01 12.59
N CYS A 139 -3.41 -2.72 11.87
CA CYS A 139 -3.20 -3.09 10.47
C CYS A 139 -4.37 -2.70 9.52
N SER A 140 -5.24 -1.77 9.93
CA SER A 140 -6.42 -1.40 9.15
C SER A 140 -6.11 -0.64 7.87
N ASP A 141 -4.86 -0.24 7.64
CA ASP A 141 -4.37 0.35 6.40
C ASP A 141 -3.72 -0.67 5.45
N GLU A 142 -3.43 -1.88 5.92
CA GLU A 142 -2.66 -2.85 5.15
C GLU A 142 -3.53 -3.66 4.19
N CYS A 143 -3.05 -3.81 2.97
CA CYS A 143 -3.62 -4.66 1.95
C CYS A 143 -2.53 -5.40 1.17
N PHE A 144 -2.94 -6.37 0.37
CA PHE A 144 -2.09 -7.14 -0.51
C PHE A 144 -2.77 -7.34 -1.87
N ALA A 145 -1.96 -7.47 -2.91
CA ALA A 145 -2.42 -7.78 -4.25
C ALA A 145 -2.54 -9.28 -4.44
N VAL A 146 -3.60 -9.70 -5.11
CA VAL A 146 -3.87 -11.10 -5.50
C VAL A 146 -4.03 -11.15 -7.01
N LEU A 147 -3.15 -11.87 -7.68
CA LEU A 147 -3.15 -12.01 -9.14
C LEU A 147 -3.50 -13.44 -9.53
N PHE A 148 -4.43 -13.58 -10.46
CA PHE A 148 -4.81 -14.85 -11.08
C PHE A 148 -4.29 -14.89 -12.52
N PRO A 149 -3.09 -15.46 -12.77
CA PRO A 149 -2.53 -15.53 -14.12
C PRO A 149 -3.40 -16.40 -15.02
N LYS A 150 -3.93 -15.84 -16.13
CA LYS A 150 -4.85 -16.55 -17.04
C LYS A 150 -4.22 -17.69 -17.83
N LYS A 151 -2.89 -17.71 -17.98
CA LYS A 151 -2.21 -18.57 -18.97
C LYS A 151 -2.05 -20.02 -18.56
N ARG A 152 -2.20 -20.38 -17.28
CA ARG A 152 -2.10 -21.77 -16.82
C ARG A 152 -3.07 -22.02 -15.66
N LYS A 153 -4.07 -22.85 -15.88
CA LYS A 153 -5.00 -23.29 -14.80
C LYS A 153 -4.29 -24.01 -13.62
N ALA A 154 -3.04 -24.38 -13.78
CA ALA A 154 -2.23 -25.08 -12.78
C ALA A 154 -1.30 -24.16 -11.97
N ASP A 155 -1.23 -22.86 -12.27
CA ASP A 155 -0.17 -21.98 -11.75
C ASP A 155 -0.49 -21.34 -10.40
N GLY A 156 -1.67 -21.63 -9.83
CA GLY A 156 -2.07 -21.03 -8.54
C GLY A 156 -2.32 -19.53 -8.66
N LEU A 157 -2.24 -18.83 -7.53
CA LEU A 157 -2.34 -17.39 -7.45
C LEU A 157 -1.00 -16.78 -6.99
N VAL A 158 -0.77 -15.51 -7.35
CA VAL A 158 0.39 -14.74 -6.88
C VAL A 158 -0.10 -13.71 -5.87
N ILE A 159 0.50 -13.71 -4.68
CA ILE A 159 0.22 -12.71 -3.63
C ILE A 159 1.43 -11.80 -3.51
N ILE A 160 1.18 -10.50 -3.55
CA ILE A 160 2.21 -9.46 -3.39
C ILE A 160 1.77 -8.53 -2.27
N GLY A 161 2.57 -8.45 -1.22
CA GLY A 161 2.32 -7.55 -0.09
C GLY A 161 3.54 -6.72 0.27
N GLY A 162 3.33 -5.76 1.16
CA GLY A 162 4.38 -4.90 1.69
C GLY A 162 5.07 -5.53 2.90
N CYS A 163 4.89 -4.91 4.06
CA CYS A 163 5.56 -5.34 5.30
C CYS A 163 4.91 -6.51 6.02
N PHE A 164 3.67 -6.86 5.67
CA PHE A 164 2.90 -7.91 6.35
C PHE A 164 2.82 -7.70 7.88
N HIS A 165 2.47 -6.48 8.30
CA HIS A 165 2.33 -6.15 9.72
C HIS A 165 1.26 -6.98 10.42
N CYS A 166 0.17 -7.31 9.72
CA CYS A 166 -0.84 -8.22 10.24
C CYS A 166 -0.40 -9.70 10.24
N GLY A 167 0.81 -10.01 9.75
CA GLY A 167 1.34 -11.37 9.66
C GLY A 167 0.95 -12.07 8.35
N VAL A 168 1.91 -12.77 7.75
CA VAL A 168 1.69 -13.50 6.47
C VAL A 168 0.58 -14.54 6.61
N GLN A 169 0.51 -15.24 7.74
CA GLN A 169 -0.51 -16.28 7.98
C GLN A 169 -1.93 -15.71 8.08
N ASN A 170 -2.05 -14.49 8.59
CA ASN A 170 -3.34 -13.79 8.64
C ASN A 170 -3.81 -13.25 7.28
N MET A 171 -2.90 -13.15 6.30
CA MET A 171 -3.22 -12.70 4.94
C MET A 171 -3.58 -13.84 3.98
N LEU A 172 -3.24 -15.06 4.32
CA LEU A 172 -3.47 -16.26 3.51
C LEU A 172 -4.67 -17.06 3.97
#